data_8e434b5a8fa96a2f28d652c0483effaf
#
_entry.id   8e434b5a8fa96a2f28d652c0483effaf
#
_cell.length_a   1.000
_cell.length_b   1.000
_cell.length_c   1.000
_cell.angle_alpha   90.00
_cell.angle_beta   90.00
_cell.angle_gamma   90.00
#
_symmetry.space_group_name_H-M   'P 1'
#
loop_
_entity.id
_entity.type
_entity.pdbx_description
1 polymer ?
#
loop_
_entity_poly.entity_id
_entity_poly.type
_entity_poly.pdbx_seq_one_letter_code
_entity_poly.pdbx_strand_id
1 'polypeptide(L)'
;MNTLLGVVWGLVNPDMFQSVADTLEDVMQASVPGIIENVRVAEINQGSNPIRILSLRALPDEHMKEMKQAIHEQNKKTKDPQEAAADEEGGDYYNLEVSFAYHAAPSGKRASEKARNMHMQLVFYLGIKGLFGVPLPIFVELQELVGTVRLRMAMTPEPPFLKTVTFTLMGVPHVQAGCIPMVEKGVNILNLPLISNFVNYAIGAAASMYVAPKSMSLDMRAMLQGDDITKDVEALGIMWIRIHRAVGLSKQDKRGSKYGGSDPYITLSFSKYGKPMYCTRVITDDLNPIWEETAA
;
A
#
# COMPACT_ATOMS: atom_id res chain seq x y z
N MET A 1 -14.14 17.29 -16.90
CA MET A 1 -13.10 16.40 -16.34
C MET A 1 -13.61 15.63 -15.11
N ASN A 2 -14.11 16.28 -14.05
CA ASN A 2 -14.60 15.56 -12.84
C ASN A 2 -15.77 14.60 -13.11
N THR A 3 -16.64 14.89 -14.07
CA THR A 3 -17.70 13.95 -14.48
C THR A 3 -17.13 12.68 -15.09
N LEU A 4 -16.12 12.82 -15.96
CA LEU A 4 -15.44 11.67 -16.56
C LEU A 4 -14.69 10.86 -15.47
N LEU A 5 -14.00 11.54 -14.57
CA LEU A 5 -13.33 10.90 -13.44
C LEU A 5 -14.31 10.10 -12.60
N GLY A 6 -15.52 10.63 -12.36
CA GLY A 6 -16.57 9.91 -11.63
C GLY A 6 -17.02 8.63 -12.32
N VAL A 7 -17.06 8.61 -13.66
CA VAL A 7 -17.39 7.38 -14.43
C VAL A 7 -16.25 6.36 -14.35
N VAL A 8 -15.02 6.82 -14.47
CA VAL A 8 -13.83 5.94 -14.49
C VAL A 8 -13.46 5.47 -13.07
N TRP A 9 -13.88 6.18 -12.02
CA TRP A 9 -13.50 5.89 -10.65
C TRP A 9 -13.79 4.46 -10.21
N GLY A 10 -14.94 3.93 -10.61
CA GLY A 10 -15.33 2.56 -10.30
C GLY A 10 -14.55 1.47 -11.07
N LEU A 11 -13.75 1.87 -12.07
CA LEU A 11 -12.89 0.97 -12.83
C LEU A 11 -11.47 0.89 -12.27
N VAL A 12 -11.13 1.74 -11.30
CA VAL A 12 -9.83 1.69 -10.64
C VAL A 12 -9.74 0.40 -9.82
N ASN A 13 -8.74 -0.41 -10.12
CA ASN A 13 -8.50 -1.63 -9.35
C ASN A 13 -7.93 -1.26 -7.97
N PRO A 14 -8.54 -1.70 -6.84
CA PRO A 14 -8.00 -1.48 -5.50
C PRO A 14 -6.57 -1.97 -5.29
N ASP A 15 -6.14 -3.00 -6.03
CA ASP A 15 -4.77 -3.53 -5.95
C ASP A 15 -3.70 -2.49 -6.32
N MET A 16 -4.08 -1.45 -7.07
CA MET A 16 -3.18 -0.32 -7.37
C MET A 16 -2.73 0.46 -6.11
N PHE A 17 -3.49 0.37 -5.02
CA PHE A 17 -3.15 1.02 -3.76
C PHE A 17 -2.27 0.17 -2.84
N GLN A 18 -1.85 -1.01 -3.30
CA GLN A 18 -1.12 -1.97 -2.49
C GLN A 18 0.22 -1.41 -1.98
N SER A 19 0.99 -0.75 -2.85
CA SER A 19 2.26 -0.13 -2.46
C SER A 19 2.07 1.00 -1.43
N VAL A 20 0.95 1.71 -1.49
CA VAL A 20 0.58 2.73 -0.49
C VAL A 20 0.22 2.05 0.83
N ALA A 21 -0.52 0.94 0.78
CA ALA A 21 -0.86 0.15 1.97
C ALA A 21 0.40 -0.36 2.67
N ASP A 22 1.37 -0.89 1.91
CA ASP A 22 2.65 -1.39 2.43
C ASP A 22 3.46 -0.28 3.09
N THR A 23 3.61 0.85 2.40
CA THR A 23 4.32 2.01 2.96
C THR A 23 3.66 2.50 4.26
N LEU A 24 2.33 2.54 4.30
CA LEU A 24 1.59 2.95 5.47
C LEU A 24 1.76 1.95 6.63
N GLU A 25 1.72 0.65 6.35
CA GLU A 25 1.97 -0.40 7.33
C GLU A 25 3.38 -0.29 7.92
N ASP A 26 4.40 -0.11 7.09
CA ASP A 26 5.79 0.05 7.53
C ASP A 26 5.97 1.28 8.43
N VAL A 27 5.39 2.43 8.04
CA VAL A 27 5.43 3.66 8.85
C VAL A 27 4.70 3.47 10.18
N MET A 28 3.54 2.81 10.16
CA MET A 28 2.78 2.50 11.37
C MET A 28 3.58 1.59 12.28
N GLN A 29 4.15 0.50 11.77
CA GLN A 29 4.94 -0.44 12.57
C GLN A 29 6.17 0.22 13.20
N ALA A 30 6.83 1.12 12.48
CA ALA A 30 7.98 1.86 13.00
C ALA A 30 7.62 2.84 14.13
N SER A 31 6.35 3.27 14.20
CA SER A 31 5.89 4.35 15.09
C SER A 31 4.85 3.91 16.12
N VAL A 32 4.54 2.61 16.23
CA VAL A 32 3.50 2.11 17.14
C VAL A 32 3.76 2.50 18.59
N PRO A 33 2.75 3.03 19.30
CA PRO A 33 2.81 3.21 20.75
C PRO A 33 3.04 1.88 21.47
N GLY A 34 3.72 1.89 22.62
CA GLY A 34 4.14 0.68 23.32
C GLY A 34 3.03 -0.30 23.76
N ILE A 35 1.76 0.12 23.70
CA ILE A 35 0.58 -0.72 23.96
C ILE A 35 0.11 -1.49 22.71
N ILE A 36 0.64 -1.18 21.55
CA ILE A 36 0.35 -1.82 20.27
C ILE A 36 1.56 -2.66 19.89
N GLU A 37 1.35 -3.95 19.75
CA GLU A 37 2.42 -4.88 19.36
C GLU A 37 2.68 -4.81 17.85
N ASN A 38 1.60 -4.74 17.07
CA ASN A 38 1.66 -4.76 15.62
C ASN A 38 0.45 -4.06 15.00
N VAL A 39 0.61 -3.55 13.80
CA VAL A 39 -0.48 -3.01 12.97
C VAL A 39 -0.40 -3.65 11.60
N ARG A 40 -1.54 -4.01 11.04
CA ARG A 40 -1.65 -4.55 9.69
C ARG A 40 -2.71 -3.79 8.91
N VAL A 41 -2.40 -3.46 7.66
CA VAL A 41 -3.40 -2.99 6.68
C VAL A 41 -4.06 -4.22 6.07
N ALA A 42 -5.32 -4.47 6.41
CA ALA A 42 -6.06 -5.63 5.92
C ALA A 42 -6.71 -5.37 4.56
N GLU A 43 -7.16 -4.13 4.34
CA GLU A 43 -7.84 -3.72 3.10
C GLU A 43 -7.66 -2.22 2.90
N ILE A 44 -7.53 -1.82 1.64
CA ILE A 44 -7.63 -0.42 1.21
C ILE A 44 -8.56 -0.36 0.00
N ASN A 45 -9.50 0.59 0.01
CA ASN A 45 -10.51 0.69 -1.04
C ASN A 45 -10.86 2.15 -1.32
N GLN A 46 -10.96 2.48 -2.62
CA GLN A 46 -11.30 3.83 -3.07
C GLN A 46 -12.77 4.19 -2.87
N GLY A 47 -13.64 3.21 -2.62
CA GLY A 47 -15.09 3.43 -2.57
C GLY A 47 -15.67 3.89 -3.90
N SER A 48 -16.89 4.40 -3.86
CA SER A 48 -17.60 4.94 -5.03
C SER A 48 -17.62 6.46 -5.10
N ASN A 49 -17.09 7.15 -4.10
CA ASN A 49 -17.03 8.61 -4.04
C ASN A 49 -15.68 9.09 -4.59
N PRO A 50 -15.66 9.73 -5.80
CA PRO A 50 -14.42 10.04 -6.47
C PRO A 50 -13.70 11.26 -5.89
N ILE A 51 -12.39 11.29 -6.06
CA ILE A 51 -11.59 12.49 -5.87
C ILE A 51 -11.98 13.58 -6.89
N ARG A 52 -11.81 14.83 -6.55
CA ARG A 52 -12.08 15.97 -7.43
C ARG A 52 -10.78 16.66 -7.82
N ILE A 53 -10.62 16.90 -9.11
CA ILE A 53 -9.56 17.74 -9.64
C ILE A 53 -10.00 19.20 -9.54
N LEU A 54 -9.25 20.00 -8.81
CA LEU A 54 -9.48 21.43 -8.63
C LEU A 54 -8.81 22.24 -9.74
N SER A 55 -7.57 21.90 -10.08
CA SER A 55 -6.83 22.51 -11.18
C SER A 55 -5.94 21.48 -11.86
N LEU A 56 -5.73 21.71 -13.16
CA LEU A 56 -4.81 20.95 -13.99
C LEU A 56 -4.02 21.94 -14.81
N ARG A 57 -2.70 21.90 -14.70
CA ARG A 57 -1.78 22.78 -15.43
C ARG A 57 -0.68 21.96 -16.09
N ALA A 58 -0.49 22.15 -17.39
CA ALA A 58 0.69 21.64 -18.07
C ALA A 58 1.90 22.50 -17.67
N LEU A 59 3.02 21.85 -17.38
CA LEU A 59 4.27 22.51 -17.05
C LEU A 59 5.17 22.53 -18.28
N PRO A 60 5.73 23.68 -18.67
CA PRO A 60 6.70 23.76 -19.76
C PRO A 60 8.02 23.07 -19.36
N ASP A 61 8.73 22.54 -20.36
CA ASP A 61 9.97 21.78 -20.18
C ASP A 61 11.10 22.54 -19.46
N GLU A 62 11.10 23.86 -19.52
CA GLU A 62 12.12 24.68 -18.87
C GLU A 62 12.07 24.59 -17.32
N HIS A 63 10.88 24.50 -16.73
CA HIS A 63 10.73 24.31 -15.29
C HIS A 63 11.20 22.92 -14.82
N MET A 64 11.31 21.99 -15.75
CA MET A 64 11.73 20.62 -15.48
C MET A 64 13.25 20.44 -15.48
N LYS A 65 14.02 21.36 -16.04
CA LYS A 65 15.50 21.24 -16.04
C LYS A 65 16.07 21.30 -14.64
N GLU A 66 15.57 22.19 -13.81
CA GLU A 66 16.00 22.30 -12.41
C GLU A 66 15.59 21.07 -11.58
N MET A 67 14.39 20.55 -11.84
CA MET A 67 13.90 19.34 -11.16
C MET A 67 14.62 18.09 -11.65
N LYS A 68 14.93 17.98 -12.95
CA LYS A 68 15.77 16.92 -13.51
C LYS A 68 17.16 16.90 -12.88
N GLN A 69 17.77 18.06 -12.68
CA GLN A 69 19.08 18.18 -12.02
C GLN A 69 19.00 17.74 -10.56
N ALA A 70 17.97 18.14 -9.81
CA ALA A 70 17.80 17.75 -8.42
C ALA A 70 17.53 16.24 -8.28
N ILE A 71 16.71 15.66 -9.15
CA ILE A 71 16.43 14.21 -9.19
C ILE A 71 17.70 13.45 -9.58
N HIS A 72 18.43 13.91 -10.59
CA HIS A 72 19.68 13.27 -11.03
C HIS A 72 20.78 13.31 -9.96
N GLU A 73 20.88 14.40 -9.20
CA GLU A 73 21.79 14.49 -8.05
C GLU A 73 21.38 13.59 -6.88
N GLN A 74 20.08 13.39 -6.69
CA GLN A 74 19.56 12.50 -5.67
C GLN A 74 19.75 11.04 -6.06
N ASN A 75 19.48 10.67 -7.32
CA ASN A 75 19.65 9.32 -7.85
C ASN A 75 21.12 8.89 -7.89
N LYS A 76 22.06 9.83 -8.06
CA LYS A 76 23.50 9.54 -7.87
C LYS A 76 23.84 9.11 -6.44
N LYS A 77 23.03 9.50 -5.46
CA LYS A 77 23.23 9.15 -4.04
C LYS A 77 22.45 7.89 -3.66
N THR A 78 21.37 7.58 -4.35
CA THR A 78 20.54 6.38 -4.13
C THR A 78 20.94 5.33 -5.16
N LYS A 79 21.42 4.18 -4.69
CA LYS A 79 21.89 3.09 -5.56
C LYS A 79 20.74 2.22 -6.11
N ASP A 80 19.60 2.79 -6.47
CA ASP A 80 18.49 2.02 -7.02
C ASP A 80 18.58 1.97 -8.56
N PRO A 81 18.87 0.78 -9.16
CA PRO A 81 19.08 0.67 -10.61
C PRO A 81 17.83 0.97 -11.45
N GLN A 82 16.62 0.81 -10.87
CA GLN A 82 15.37 1.04 -11.58
C GLN A 82 15.04 2.53 -11.75
N GLU A 83 15.36 3.35 -10.74
CA GLU A 83 15.21 4.82 -10.86
C GLU A 83 16.24 5.43 -11.82
N ALA A 84 17.46 4.91 -11.84
CA ALA A 84 18.51 5.36 -12.75
C ALA A 84 18.17 5.02 -14.21
N ALA A 85 17.60 3.85 -14.49
CA ALA A 85 17.20 3.45 -15.84
C ALA A 85 16.04 4.31 -16.38
N ALA A 86 15.13 4.77 -15.54
CA ALA A 86 14.02 5.64 -15.93
C ALA A 86 14.49 7.04 -16.37
N ASP A 87 15.64 7.50 -15.87
CA ASP A 87 16.21 8.81 -16.24
C ASP A 87 17.03 8.78 -17.56
N GLU A 88 17.57 7.60 -17.93
CA GLU A 88 18.40 7.44 -19.14
C GLU A 88 17.58 7.21 -20.41
N GLU A 89 16.30 6.83 -20.31
CA GLU A 89 15.44 6.68 -21.47
C GLU A 89 15.01 8.06 -22.01
N GLY A 90 15.69 8.50 -23.06
CA GLY A 90 15.33 9.69 -23.84
C GLY A 90 13.95 9.49 -24.49
N GLY A 91 12.94 10.19 -24.01
CA GLY A 91 11.58 10.17 -24.53
C GLY A 91 10.85 11.48 -24.27
N ASP A 92 9.76 11.71 -24.99
CA ASP A 92 8.89 12.85 -24.75
C ASP A 92 8.09 12.63 -23.45
N TYR A 93 8.32 13.54 -22.50
CA TYR A 93 7.61 13.52 -21.22
C TYR A 93 6.59 14.65 -21.16
N TYR A 94 5.39 14.31 -20.72
CA TYR A 94 4.37 15.31 -20.40
C TYR A 94 4.35 15.55 -18.90
N ASN A 95 4.49 16.82 -18.53
CA ASN A 95 4.55 17.24 -17.14
C ASN A 95 3.28 18.00 -16.77
N LEU A 96 2.59 17.52 -15.75
CA LEU A 96 1.34 18.11 -15.28
C LEU A 96 1.45 18.44 -13.79
N GLU A 97 0.84 19.53 -13.38
CA GLU A 97 0.57 19.83 -11.97
C GLU A 97 -0.95 19.75 -11.75
N VAL A 98 -1.35 18.93 -10.80
CA VAL A 98 -2.74 18.63 -10.50
C VAL A 98 -3.00 18.96 -9.04
N SER A 99 -3.90 19.91 -8.78
CA SER A 99 -4.44 20.12 -7.44
C SER A 99 -5.73 19.32 -7.31
N PHE A 100 -5.86 18.61 -6.23
CA PHE A 100 -6.99 17.72 -5.98
C PHE A 100 -7.56 17.89 -4.59
N ALA A 101 -8.85 17.58 -4.45
CA ALA A 101 -9.52 17.51 -3.17
C ALA A 101 -10.46 16.31 -3.13
N TYR A 102 -10.54 15.72 -1.98
CA TYR A 102 -11.51 14.69 -1.63
C TYR A 102 -12.25 15.13 -0.37
N HIS A 103 -13.54 14.89 -0.33
CA HIS A 103 -14.36 15.07 0.86
C HIS A 103 -15.34 13.91 0.94
N ALA A 104 -15.41 13.28 2.11
CA ALA A 104 -16.32 12.17 2.33
C ALA A 104 -17.77 12.57 2.11
N ALA A 105 -18.51 11.79 1.36
CA ALA A 105 -19.94 12.02 1.23
C ALA A 105 -20.63 11.68 2.56
N PRO A 106 -21.69 12.42 2.95
CA PRO A 106 -22.43 12.11 4.14
C PRO A 106 -22.88 10.66 4.17
N SER A 107 -22.57 9.96 5.24
CA SER A 107 -22.84 8.54 5.43
C SER A 107 -23.36 8.29 6.86
N GLY A 108 -23.98 7.14 7.09
CA GLY A 108 -24.43 6.75 8.42
C GLY A 108 -23.29 6.49 9.40
N LYS A 109 -23.62 5.94 10.55
CA LYS A 109 -22.64 5.68 11.62
C LYS A 109 -21.92 4.32 11.50
N ARG A 110 -22.48 3.40 10.71
CA ARG A 110 -21.93 2.04 10.55
C ARG A 110 -20.82 2.03 9.50
N ALA A 111 -19.83 1.15 9.69
CA ALA A 111 -18.74 0.97 8.73
C ALA A 111 -19.25 0.62 7.32
N SER A 112 -20.27 -0.23 7.20
CA SER A 112 -20.89 -0.60 5.92
C SER A 112 -21.53 0.58 5.18
N GLU A 113 -22.06 1.58 5.91
CA GLU A 113 -22.63 2.79 5.33
C GLU A 113 -21.54 3.76 4.85
N LYS A 114 -20.36 3.68 5.45
CA LYS A 114 -19.17 4.49 5.15
C LYS A 114 -18.29 3.91 4.03
N ALA A 115 -18.47 2.65 3.67
CA ALA A 115 -17.68 1.96 2.64
C ALA A 115 -17.80 2.58 1.23
N ARG A 116 -18.79 3.45 0.99
CA ARG A 116 -18.87 4.24 -0.24
C ARG A 116 -17.78 5.32 -0.35
N ASN A 117 -17.22 5.73 0.78
CA ASN A 117 -16.09 6.66 0.84
C ASN A 117 -14.76 5.89 0.76
N MET A 118 -13.67 6.62 0.45
CA MET A 118 -12.35 6.04 0.56
C MET A 118 -12.13 5.55 1.98
N HIS A 119 -11.68 4.33 2.13
CA HIS A 119 -11.48 3.72 3.43
C HIS A 119 -10.39 2.67 3.41
N MET A 120 -9.91 2.35 4.60
CA MET A 120 -9.04 1.21 4.86
C MET A 120 -9.48 0.46 6.10
N GLN A 121 -9.13 -0.81 6.16
CA GLN A 121 -9.31 -1.62 7.36
C GLN A 121 -7.94 -1.91 7.96
N LEU A 122 -7.78 -1.52 9.22
CA LEU A 122 -6.57 -1.76 10.00
C LEU A 122 -6.88 -2.81 11.07
N VAL A 123 -5.91 -3.67 11.34
CA VAL A 123 -5.96 -4.57 12.49
C VAL A 123 -4.82 -4.21 13.42
N PHE A 124 -5.17 -3.67 14.57
CA PHE A 124 -4.22 -3.40 15.65
C PHE A 124 -4.14 -4.62 16.56
N TYR A 125 -2.95 -5.07 16.84
CA TYR A 125 -2.72 -6.12 17.83
C TYR A 125 -2.32 -5.47 19.14
N LEU A 126 -3.28 -5.45 20.09
CA LEU A 126 -3.07 -4.86 21.43
C LEU A 126 -2.47 -5.92 22.34
N GLY A 127 -1.33 -5.62 22.96
CA GLY A 127 -0.69 -6.57 23.86
C GLY A 127 0.71 -6.15 24.30
N ILE A 128 1.32 -7.03 25.07
CA ILE A 128 2.74 -6.89 25.48
C ILE A 128 3.57 -7.67 24.46
N LYS A 129 4.58 -7.02 23.90
CA LYS A 129 5.49 -7.60 22.92
C LYS A 129 5.91 -9.03 23.31
N GLY A 130 5.50 -9.99 22.45
CA GLY A 130 5.89 -11.40 22.62
C GLY A 130 4.98 -12.26 23.50
N LEU A 131 3.90 -11.72 24.08
CA LEU A 131 3.02 -12.54 24.92
C LEU A 131 1.64 -12.80 24.31
N PHE A 132 0.89 -11.78 23.95
CA PHE A 132 -0.46 -11.92 23.37
C PHE A 132 -0.87 -10.64 22.65
N GLY A 133 -1.20 -10.73 21.36
CA GLY A 133 -1.86 -9.65 20.62
C GLY A 133 -3.36 -9.93 20.51
N VAL A 134 -4.19 -9.10 21.11
CA VAL A 134 -5.64 -9.13 20.86
C VAL A 134 -5.92 -8.32 19.60
N PRO A 135 -6.46 -8.92 18.53
CA PRO A 135 -6.75 -8.19 17.31
C PRO A 135 -7.93 -7.23 17.53
N LEU A 136 -7.70 -5.98 17.19
CA LEU A 136 -8.69 -4.92 17.19
C LEU A 136 -8.86 -4.40 15.76
N PRO A 137 -9.87 -4.87 15.02
CA PRO A 137 -10.14 -4.35 13.69
C PRO A 137 -10.77 -2.96 13.79
N ILE A 138 -10.22 -2.03 13.01
CA ILE A 138 -10.64 -0.65 12.94
C ILE A 138 -10.89 -0.28 11.48
N PHE A 139 -12.07 0.25 11.22
CA PHE A 139 -12.42 0.87 9.96
C PHE A 139 -11.98 2.34 9.98
N VAL A 140 -11.19 2.74 9.01
CA VAL A 140 -10.67 4.09 8.85
C VAL A 140 -11.28 4.69 7.59
N GLU A 141 -12.12 5.71 7.76
CA GLU A 141 -12.71 6.47 6.66
C GLU A 141 -11.88 7.71 6.39
N LEU A 142 -11.46 7.92 5.16
CA LEU A 142 -10.86 9.17 4.74
C LEU A 142 -11.96 10.25 4.66
N GLN A 143 -11.88 11.25 5.51
CA GLN A 143 -12.88 12.32 5.58
C GLN A 143 -12.52 13.48 4.66
N GLU A 144 -11.26 13.85 4.65
CA GLU A 144 -10.75 14.94 3.83
C GLU A 144 -9.33 14.63 3.34
N LEU A 145 -9.06 14.98 2.08
CA LEU A 145 -7.73 14.94 1.50
C LEU A 145 -7.61 16.08 0.50
N VAL A 146 -6.65 16.97 0.71
CA VAL A 146 -6.37 18.10 -0.18
C VAL A 146 -4.87 18.16 -0.44
N GLY A 147 -4.49 18.26 -1.70
CA GLY A 147 -3.07 18.30 -2.05
C GLY A 147 -2.81 18.74 -3.49
N THR A 148 -1.54 18.83 -3.80
CA THR A 148 -1.06 19.10 -5.16
C THR A 148 0.02 18.08 -5.51
N VAL A 149 -0.10 17.46 -6.66
CA VAL A 149 0.82 16.48 -7.19
C VAL A 149 1.37 16.94 -8.53
N ARG A 150 2.64 16.72 -8.77
CA ARG A 150 3.25 16.80 -10.11
C ARG A 150 3.36 15.41 -10.67
N LEU A 151 2.95 15.28 -11.93
CA LEU A 151 2.97 14.05 -12.69
C LEU A 151 3.92 14.24 -13.85
N ARG A 152 4.86 13.33 -14.02
CA ARG A 152 5.70 13.18 -15.21
C ARG A 152 5.31 11.88 -15.90
N MET A 153 4.83 11.97 -17.12
CA MET A 153 4.30 10.85 -17.87
C MET A 153 5.20 10.56 -19.07
N ALA A 154 5.73 9.36 -19.17
CA ALA A 154 6.41 8.85 -20.35
C ALA A 154 5.39 8.21 -21.27
N MET A 155 5.29 8.71 -22.49
CA MET A 155 4.37 8.17 -23.50
C MET A 155 5.05 7.09 -24.34
N THR A 156 4.27 6.15 -24.85
CA THR A 156 4.69 5.12 -25.81
C THR A 156 3.67 5.03 -26.94
N PRO A 157 4.09 4.71 -28.18
CA PRO A 157 3.15 4.51 -29.29
C PRO A 157 2.33 3.23 -29.16
N GLU A 158 2.76 2.30 -28.31
CA GLU A 158 2.04 1.05 -28.05
C GLU A 158 1.00 1.20 -26.94
N PRO A 159 -0.16 0.52 -27.00
CA PRO A 159 -1.08 0.48 -25.89
C PRO A 159 -0.40 -0.05 -24.60
N PRO A 160 -0.68 0.55 -23.44
CA PRO A 160 -1.70 1.54 -23.10
C PRO A 160 -1.34 2.99 -23.40
N PHE A 161 -0.38 3.29 -24.27
CA PHE A 161 0.11 4.62 -24.68
C PHE A 161 0.81 5.41 -23.56
N LEU A 162 0.92 4.86 -22.38
CA LEU A 162 1.54 5.42 -21.19
C LEU A 162 2.46 4.35 -20.59
N LYS A 163 3.77 4.61 -20.63
CA LYS A 163 4.79 3.67 -20.12
C LYS A 163 4.95 3.80 -18.62
N THR A 164 5.37 4.98 -18.18
CA THR A 164 5.59 5.25 -16.75
C THR A 164 4.92 6.56 -16.32
N VAL A 165 4.46 6.59 -15.09
CA VAL A 165 3.99 7.81 -14.41
C VAL A 165 4.81 7.99 -13.16
N THR A 166 5.61 9.05 -13.12
CA THR A 166 6.31 9.47 -11.91
C THR A 166 5.50 10.57 -11.25
N PHE A 167 5.20 10.41 -9.98
CA PHE A 167 4.47 11.41 -9.22
C PHE A 167 5.27 11.92 -8.03
N THR A 168 5.06 13.19 -7.69
CA THR A 168 5.68 13.88 -6.57
C THR A 168 4.67 14.82 -5.94
N LEU A 169 4.48 14.72 -4.63
CA LEU A 169 3.65 15.65 -3.89
C LEU A 169 4.38 16.98 -3.70
N MET A 170 3.69 18.09 -3.91
CA MET A 170 4.26 19.44 -3.78
C MET A 170 4.28 19.97 -2.34
N GLY A 171 3.92 19.13 -1.40
CA GLY A 171 3.90 19.34 0.03
C GLY A 171 3.13 18.19 0.69
N VAL A 172 3.22 18.09 2.01
CA VAL A 172 2.42 17.11 2.75
C VAL A 172 0.95 17.47 2.56
N PRO A 173 0.13 16.56 1.99
CA PRO A 173 -1.28 16.85 1.78
C PRO A 173 -2.00 17.02 3.11
N HIS A 174 -3.03 17.87 3.12
CA HIS A 174 -3.93 17.90 4.26
C HIS A 174 -4.79 16.64 4.25
N VAL A 175 -4.69 15.84 5.31
CA VAL A 175 -5.43 14.58 5.45
C VAL A 175 -6.17 14.55 6.77
N GLN A 176 -7.43 14.16 6.73
CA GLN A 176 -8.22 13.90 7.92
C GLN A 176 -8.93 12.55 7.76
N ALA A 177 -8.69 11.65 8.70
CA ALA A 177 -9.29 10.33 8.73
C ALA A 177 -10.03 10.10 10.04
N GLY A 178 -11.20 9.48 9.95
CA GLY A 178 -12.02 9.07 11.09
C GLY A 178 -11.91 7.56 11.32
N CYS A 179 -11.76 7.16 12.57
CA CYS A 179 -11.61 5.75 12.97
C CYS A 179 -12.86 5.24 13.68
N ILE A 180 -13.30 4.03 13.32
CA ILE A 180 -14.46 3.34 13.93
C ILE A 180 -14.03 1.92 14.28
N PRO A 181 -14.14 1.50 15.56
CA PRO A 181 -13.89 0.11 15.92
C PRO A 181 -14.96 -0.80 15.33
N MET A 182 -14.55 -1.92 14.77
CA MET A 182 -15.46 -2.92 14.17
C MET A 182 -15.87 -4.02 15.16
N VAL A 183 -15.67 -3.81 16.45
CA VAL A 183 -15.94 -4.81 17.50
C VAL A 183 -17.25 -4.48 18.21
N GLU A 184 -18.17 -5.44 18.26
CA GLU A 184 -19.39 -5.34 19.05
C GLU A 184 -19.06 -5.60 20.52
N LYS A 185 -19.13 -4.56 21.37
CA LYS A 185 -19.09 -4.59 22.84
C LYS A 185 -17.87 -5.26 23.53
N GLY A 186 -17.14 -4.49 24.29
CA GLY A 186 -16.15 -4.95 25.26
C GLY A 186 -14.74 -4.39 25.14
N VAL A 187 -14.41 -3.68 24.07
CA VAL A 187 -13.14 -2.97 23.97
C VAL A 187 -13.30 -1.59 24.61
N ASN A 188 -12.40 -1.29 25.53
CA ASN A 188 -12.39 0.01 26.20
C ASN A 188 -12.12 1.13 25.16
N ILE A 189 -13.19 1.83 24.76
CA ILE A 189 -13.20 2.89 23.74
C ILE A 189 -12.33 4.10 24.15
N LEU A 190 -11.81 4.11 25.38
CA LEU A 190 -11.01 5.22 25.91
C LEU A 190 -9.73 5.51 25.11
N ASN A 191 -9.21 4.54 24.36
CA ASN A 191 -8.01 4.70 23.53
C ASN A 191 -8.29 5.07 22.06
N LEU A 192 -9.56 5.22 21.67
CA LEU A 192 -9.91 5.55 20.27
C LEU A 192 -9.33 6.89 19.78
N PRO A 193 -9.32 7.95 20.59
CA PRO A 193 -8.66 9.21 20.19
C PRO A 193 -7.15 9.04 19.98
N LEU A 194 -6.48 8.22 20.77
CA LEU A 194 -5.06 7.92 20.60
C LEU A 194 -4.80 7.20 19.28
N ILE A 195 -5.63 6.21 18.95
CA ILE A 195 -5.54 5.47 17.69
C ILE A 195 -5.83 6.38 16.50
N SER A 196 -6.87 7.22 16.58
CA SER A 196 -7.20 8.16 15.50
C SER A 196 -6.07 9.16 15.25
N ASN A 197 -5.48 9.73 16.30
CA ASN A 197 -4.34 10.63 16.17
C ASN A 197 -3.12 9.91 15.58
N PHE A 198 -2.86 8.68 16.01
CA PHE A 198 -1.78 7.86 15.49
C PHE A 198 -1.98 7.55 13.99
N VAL A 199 -3.18 7.17 13.57
CA VAL A 199 -3.51 6.90 12.16
C VAL A 199 -3.31 8.15 11.31
N ASN A 200 -3.83 9.30 11.73
CA ASN A 200 -3.65 10.57 11.01
C ASN A 200 -2.17 10.97 10.89
N TYR A 201 -1.41 10.80 11.98
CA TYR A 201 0.04 11.00 11.97
C TYR A 201 0.74 10.07 10.97
N ALA A 202 0.41 8.78 10.99
CA ALA A 202 1.03 7.79 10.12
C ALA A 202 0.72 8.03 8.64
N ILE A 203 -0.51 8.43 8.31
CA ILE A 203 -0.89 8.81 6.94
C ILE A 203 -0.06 10.02 6.48
N GLY A 204 0.06 11.05 7.31
CA GLY A 204 0.87 12.23 7.01
C GLY A 204 2.37 11.87 6.84
N ALA A 205 2.90 11.01 7.70
CA ALA A 205 4.27 10.55 7.63
C ALA A 205 4.54 9.70 6.38
N ALA A 206 3.63 8.78 6.02
CA ALA A 206 3.71 8.02 4.77
C ALA A 206 3.65 8.93 3.54
N ALA A 207 2.72 9.90 3.52
CA ALA A 207 2.63 10.88 2.44
C ALA A 207 3.92 11.71 2.30
N SER A 208 4.62 12.02 3.40
CA SER A 208 5.87 12.77 3.38
C SER A 208 7.01 12.05 2.65
N MET A 209 6.91 10.74 2.47
CA MET A 209 7.87 9.95 1.70
C MET A 209 7.80 10.22 0.19
N TYR A 210 6.71 10.82 -0.27
CA TYR A 210 6.47 11.17 -1.68
C TYR A 210 6.49 12.69 -1.92
N VAL A 211 6.85 13.48 -0.91
CA VAL A 211 6.97 14.94 -1.03
C VAL A 211 8.30 15.31 -1.67
N ALA A 212 8.26 16.27 -2.59
CA ALA A 212 9.44 16.78 -3.28
C ALA A 212 10.63 17.04 -2.30
N PRO A 213 11.84 16.65 -2.65
CA PRO A 213 12.33 16.19 -3.95
C PRO A 213 12.11 14.69 -4.23
N LYS A 214 11.51 13.93 -3.30
CA LYS A 214 11.21 12.51 -3.48
C LYS A 214 10.10 12.31 -4.50
N SER A 215 10.15 11.19 -5.20
CA SER A 215 9.15 10.81 -6.20
C SER A 215 8.91 9.31 -6.16
N MET A 216 7.81 8.86 -6.75
CA MET A 216 7.53 7.45 -6.98
C MET A 216 7.15 7.25 -8.45
N SER A 217 7.74 6.25 -9.07
CA SER A 217 7.44 5.87 -10.45
C SER A 217 6.57 4.62 -10.49
N LEU A 218 5.53 4.68 -11.30
CA LEU A 218 4.60 3.59 -11.54
C LEU A 218 4.77 3.12 -12.98
N ASP A 219 5.02 1.82 -13.18
CA ASP A 219 4.96 1.19 -14.49
C ASP A 219 3.49 0.95 -14.86
N MET A 220 2.98 1.80 -15.76
CA MET A 220 1.58 1.72 -16.18
C MET A 220 1.31 0.50 -17.07
N ARG A 221 2.32 -0.01 -17.74
CA ARG A 221 2.18 -1.23 -18.54
C ARG A 221 1.92 -2.42 -17.63
N ALA A 222 2.75 -2.61 -16.63
CA ALA A 222 2.57 -3.68 -15.64
C ALA A 222 1.24 -3.56 -14.89
N MET A 223 0.82 -2.33 -14.56
CA MET A 223 -0.42 -2.09 -13.79
C MET A 223 -1.70 -2.28 -14.62
N LEU A 224 -1.73 -1.84 -15.88
CA LEU A 224 -2.95 -1.87 -16.71
C LEU A 224 -3.15 -3.18 -17.44
N GLN A 225 -2.07 -3.88 -17.69
CA GLN A 225 -2.12 -5.14 -18.43
C GLN A 225 -2.20 -6.36 -17.51
N GLY A 226 -1.91 -6.19 -16.20
CA GLY A 226 -1.93 -7.27 -15.22
C GLY A 226 -0.81 -8.30 -15.41
N ASP A 227 -0.85 -9.33 -14.61
CA ASP A 227 0.15 -10.42 -14.64
C ASP A 227 0.10 -11.27 -15.94
N ASP A 228 -0.92 -11.10 -16.78
CA ASP A 228 -1.08 -11.87 -18.02
C ASP A 228 -0.08 -11.50 -19.14
N ILE A 229 0.69 -10.42 -18.95
CA ILE A 229 1.66 -9.95 -19.95
C ILE A 229 3.01 -10.62 -19.83
N THR A 230 3.23 -11.32 -18.76
CA THR A 230 4.45 -12.12 -18.61
C THR A 230 4.58 -13.25 -19.63
N LYS A 231 3.60 -13.40 -20.55
CA LYS A 231 3.66 -14.43 -21.61
C LYS A 231 4.80 -14.24 -22.63
N ASP A 232 5.32 -13.01 -22.76
CA ASP A 232 6.39 -12.68 -23.71
C ASP A 232 7.72 -12.31 -23.05
N VAL A 233 7.84 -12.49 -21.73
CA VAL A 233 9.12 -12.30 -21.04
C VAL A 233 9.93 -13.60 -21.18
N GLU A 234 11.09 -13.52 -21.81
CA GLU A 234 12.05 -14.62 -21.78
C GLU A 234 12.38 -14.96 -20.33
N ALA A 235 12.18 -16.21 -19.96
CA ALA A 235 12.52 -16.68 -18.62
C ALA A 235 14.04 -16.52 -18.42
N LEU A 236 14.44 -15.64 -17.50
CA LEU A 236 15.85 -15.44 -17.15
C LEU A 236 16.46 -16.64 -16.43
N GLY A 237 15.62 -17.49 -15.87
CA GLY A 237 16.04 -18.68 -15.14
C GLY A 237 14.89 -19.36 -14.42
N ILE A 238 15.18 -20.49 -13.83
CA ILE A 238 14.27 -21.22 -12.95
C ILE A 238 14.85 -21.17 -11.53
N MET A 239 14.03 -20.78 -10.58
CA MET A 239 14.41 -20.76 -9.17
C MET A 239 13.87 -22.02 -8.49
N TRP A 240 14.77 -22.82 -7.95
CA TRP A 240 14.42 -23.97 -7.12
C TRP A 240 14.48 -23.57 -5.65
N ILE A 241 13.33 -23.58 -4.98
CA ILE A 241 13.20 -23.22 -3.57
C ILE A 241 12.97 -24.49 -2.77
N ARG A 242 13.92 -24.86 -1.93
CA ARG A 242 13.76 -25.99 -1.00
C ARG A 242 13.38 -25.49 0.37
N ILE A 243 12.22 -25.88 0.84
CA ILE A 243 11.66 -25.54 2.13
C ILE A 243 11.98 -26.67 3.09
N HIS A 244 12.93 -26.44 3.98
CA HIS A 244 13.38 -27.48 4.90
C HIS A 244 12.54 -27.55 6.16
N ARG A 245 12.68 -26.54 7.02
CA ARG A 245 12.07 -26.52 8.35
C ARG A 245 11.99 -25.10 8.91
N ALA A 246 11.13 -24.89 9.90
CA ALA A 246 11.20 -23.76 10.80
C ALA A 246 11.51 -24.22 12.21
N VAL A 247 11.99 -23.31 13.05
CA VAL A 247 12.36 -23.58 14.44
C VAL A 247 11.87 -22.45 15.32
N GLY A 248 11.26 -22.79 16.46
CA GLY A 248 10.86 -21.82 17.48
C GLY A 248 9.71 -20.92 17.05
N LEU A 249 8.73 -21.45 16.29
CA LEU A 249 7.53 -20.71 15.93
C LEU A 249 6.72 -20.32 17.17
N SER A 250 6.06 -19.18 17.11
CA SER A 250 5.18 -18.73 18.18
C SER A 250 3.89 -19.55 18.19
N LYS A 251 3.43 -19.87 19.39
CA LYS A 251 2.17 -20.57 19.61
C LYS A 251 0.99 -19.64 19.28
N GLN A 252 0.16 -20.01 18.31
CA GLN A 252 -1.01 -19.25 17.88
C GLN A 252 -2.34 -19.87 18.26
N ASP A 253 -2.42 -21.20 18.42
CA ASP A 253 -3.67 -21.89 18.69
C ASP A 253 -4.03 -21.86 20.17
N LYS A 254 -5.21 -21.31 20.47
CA LYS A 254 -5.75 -21.16 21.83
C LYS A 254 -6.59 -22.35 22.30
N ARG A 255 -6.93 -23.30 21.42
CA ARG A 255 -7.89 -24.36 21.74
C ARG A 255 -7.23 -25.74 21.80
N GLY A 256 -7.19 -26.30 23.00
CA GLY A 256 -7.35 -27.73 23.24
C GLY A 256 -6.18 -28.65 22.93
N SER A 257 -5.08 -28.20 22.39
CA SER A 257 -3.92 -29.07 22.29
C SER A 257 -3.28 -29.26 23.66
N LYS A 258 -3.14 -30.50 24.08
CA LYS A 258 -2.45 -30.89 25.32
C LYS A 258 -1.00 -30.38 25.38
N TYR A 259 -0.42 -30.08 24.22
CA TYR A 259 0.96 -29.67 24.04
C TYR A 259 1.11 -28.23 23.49
N GLY A 260 0.00 -27.61 23.09
CA GLY A 260 -0.08 -26.20 22.69
C GLY A 260 0.86 -25.85 21.54
N GLY A 261 0.46 -26.18 20.34
CA GLY A 261 1.19 -25.94 19.12
C GLY A 261 0.57 -24.84 18.24
N SER A 262 0.94 -24.87 16.99
CA SER A 262 0.37 -24.15 15.86
C SER A 262 0.36 -25.10 14.68
N ASP A 263 -0.48 -24.86 13.71
CA ASP A 263 -0.57 -25.64 12.46
C ASP A 263 0.12 -24.87 11.30
N PRO A 264 1.47 -24.81 11.28
CA PRO A 264 2.19 -24.00 10.32
C PRO A 264 2.16 -24.57 8.90
N TYR A 265 2.09 -23.65 7.94
CA TYR A 265 2.33 -23.88 6.53
C TYR A 265 3.04 -22.66 5.92
N ILE A 266 3.65 -22.82 4.77
CA ILE A 266 4.36 -21.75 4.06
C ILE A 266 3.71 -21.54 2.69
N THR A 267 3.45 -20.27 2.35
CA THR A 267 3.01 -19.88 1.02
C THR A 267 4.14 -19.13 0.31
N LEU A 268 4.32 -19.39 -0.97
CA LEU A 268 5.22 -18.64 -1.84
C LEU A 268 4.39 -17.81 -2.82
N SER A 269 4.72 -16.53 -2.92
CA SER A 269 4.12 -15.59 -3.88
C SER A 269 5.19 -14.63 -4.39
N PHE A 270 5.00 -14.04 -5.58
CA PHE A 270 5.93 -13.04 -6.11
C PHE A 270 5.89 -11.70 -5.36
N SER A 271 4.82 -11.45 -4.62
CA SER A 271 4.69 -10.26 -3.78
C SER A 271 4.02 -10.60 -2.46
N LYS A 272 4.15 -9.74 -1.47
CA LYS A 272 3.55 -9.89 -0.13
C LYS A 272 2.03 -10.18 -0.18
N TYR A 273 1.34 -9.64 -1.19
CA TYR A 273 -0.10 -9.77 -1.37
C TYR A 273 -0.47 -10.51 -2.65
N GLY A 274 0.54 -11.01 -3.37
CA GLY A 274 0.33 -11.80 -4.58
C GLY A 274 -0.42 -13.10 -4.28
N LYS A 275 -1.17 -13.56 -5.28
CA LYS A 275 -1.81 -14.87 -5.21
C LYS A 275 -0.75 -15.93 -4.92
N PRO A 276 -0.94 -16.80 -3.92
CA PRO A 276 0.01 -17.87 -3.65
C PRO A 276 0.19 -18.78 -4.86
N MET A 277 1.43 -18.96 -5.29
CA MET A 277 1.80 -19.88 -6.37
C MET A 277 2.05 -21.27 -5.85
N TYR A 278 2.52 -21.38 -4.62
CA TYR A 278 2.80 -22.64 -3.95
C TYR A 278 2.41 -22.56 -2.48
N CYS A 279 1.92 -23.65 -1.93
CA CYS A 279 1.61 -23.80 -0.53
C CYS A 279 2.12 -25.16 -0.05
N THR A 280 2.87 -25.20 1.04
CA THR A 280 3.30 -26.45 1.66
C THR A 280 2.13 -27.17 2.29
N ARG A 281 2.33 -28.45 2.63
CA ARG A 281 1.40 -29.13 3.56
C ARG A 281 1.37 -28.44 4.90
N VAL A 282 0.22 -28.52 5.56
CA VAL A 282 0.04 -28.11 6.95
C VAL A 282 0.62 -29.16 7.88
N ILE A 283 1.47 -28.76 8.82
CA ILE A 283 1.97 -29.65 9.88
C ILE A 283 1.24 -29.29 11.17
N THR A 284 0.46 -30.20 11.67
CA THR A 284 -0.40 -29.95 12.83
C THR A 284 0.36 -30.03 14.15
N ASP A 285 0.07 -29.08 15.04
CA ASP A 285 0.53 -29.03 16.44
C ASP A 285 2.06 -29.07 16.62
N ASP A 286 2.83 -28.41 15.72
CA ASP A 286 4.29 -28.39 15.76
C ASP A 286 4.85 -26.97 15.65
N LEU A 287 5.71 -26.59 16.61
CA LEU A 287 6.42 -25.31 16.63
C LEU A 287 7.82 -25.40 15.94
N ASN A 288 8.24 -26.58 15.53
CA ASN A 288 9.48 -26.85 14.83
C ASN A 288 9.26 -27.69 13.56
N PRO A 289 8.33 -27.31 12.68
CA PRO A 289 7.87 -28.14 11.58
C PRO A 289 8.98 -28.42 10.56
N ILE A 290 8.95 -29.65 10.00
CA ILE A 290 9.85 -30.09 8.93
C ILE A 290 8.99 -30.38 7.71
N TRP A 291 9.15 -29.60 6.62
CA TRP A 291 8.42 -29.80 5.38
C TRP A 291 9.22 -30.66 4.39
N GLU A 292 10.51 -30.38 4.17
CA GLU A 292 11.35 -31.02 3.14
C GLU A 292 10.66 -31.03 1.76
N GLU A 293 10.05 -29.90 1.40
CA GLU A 293 9.36 -29.71 0.13
C GLU A 293 10.14 -28.83 -0.82
N THR A 294 9.94 -29.03 -2.12
CA THR A 294 10.60 -28.25 -3.17
C THR A 294 9.55 -27.62 -4.08
N ALA A 295 9.68 -26.32 -4.33
CA ALA A 295 8.90 -25.56 -5.31
C ALA A 295 9.83 -25.06 -6.44
N ALA A 296 9.31 -24.97 -7.68
CA ALA A 296 10.01 -24.45 -8.84
C ALA A 296 9.14 -23.41 -9.56
#